data_6f54b889072bf6a69fb20c4c7cdefd84
#
_entry.id   6f54b889072bf6a69fb20c4c7cdefd84
#
_cell.length_a   1.000
_cell.length_b   1.000
_cell.length_c   1.000
_cell.angle_alpha   90.00
_cell.angle_beta   90.00
_cell.angle_gamma   90.00
#
_symmetry.space_group_name_H-M   'P 1'
#
loop_
_entity.id
_entity.type
_entity.pdbx_description
1 polymer ?
#
loop_
_entity_poly.entity_id
_entity_poly.type
_entity_poly.pdbx_seq_one_letter_code
_entity_poly.pdbx_strand_id
1 'polypeptide(L)'
;KEVVVVEGNHDERWSKLVGVNPQFLKGAKGLTLEDQCRAHGLSPNVKWFREDVEHKGVKCGPFMLRHGHKQSGRFGGAKHLSSNRLDKTLGQSEVFGHHHRAQMFCKTSYGQTAIAIANPAMTGGHEYAPDADWQQGFTVLEVFGKGESQCTPHLIVMSEGAFAWGGKVYDGNYILKEKARKR
;
A
#
# COMPACT_ATOMS: atom_id res chain seq x y z
N LYS A 1 -5.55 -4.98 -17.74
CA LYS A 1 -4.79 -4.71 -16.51
C LYS A 1 -5.73 -4.85 -15.33
N GLU A 2 -5.34 -5.61 -14.32
CA GLU A 2 -6.09 -5.76 -13.09
C GLU A 2 -5.72 -4.62 -12.12
N VAL A 3 -6.73 -4.07 -11.44
CA VAL A 3 -6.54 -3.10 -10.36
C VAL A 3 -7.18 -3.66 -9.11
N VAL A 4 -6.44 -3.65 -8.00
CA VAL A 4 -6.93 -4.11 -6.70
C VAL A 4 -6.80 -2.97 -5.71
N VAL A 5 -7.88 -2.67 -5.00
CA VAL A 5 -7.88 -1.77 -3.85
C VAL A 5 -7.83 -2.60 -2.58
N VAL A 6 -6.89 -2.32 -1.70
CA VAL A 6 -6.80 -2.91 -0.37
C VAL A 6 -7.21 -1.87 0.65
N GLU A 7 -8.31 -2.11 1.35
CA GLU A 7 -8.80 -1.20 2.40
C GLU A 7 -7.79 -1.04 3.53
N GLY A 8 -7.61 0.20 3.97
CA GLY A 8 -6.79 0.55 5.12
C GLY A 8 -7.61 0.88 6.37
N ASN A 9 -6.92 1.24 7.44
CA ASN A 9 -7.56 1.61 8.70
C ASN A 9 -8.41 2.89 8.62
N HIS A 10 -8.13 3.78 7.68
CA HIS A 10 -8.97 4.95 7.44
C HIS A 10 -10.28 4.56 6.75
N ASP A 11 -10.23 3.61 5.84
CA ASP A 11 -11.40 3.07 5.14
C ASP A 11 -12.28 2.27 6.12
N GLU A 12 -11.67 1.54 7.07
CA GLU A 12 -12.39 0.83 8.14
C GLU A 12 -13.18 1.79 9.05
N ARG A 13 -12.78 3.06 9.19
CA ARG A 13 -13.53 4.04 9.98
C ARG A 13 -14.93 4.26 9.43
N TRP A 14 -15.10 4.23 8.12
CA TRP A 14 -16.40 4.31 7.49
C TRP A 14 -17.29 3.15 7.91
N SER A 15 -16.79 1.93 7.80
CA SER A 15 -17.51 0.73 8.21
C SER A 15 -17.85 0.72 9.70
N LYS A 16 -16.95 1.24 10.55
CA LYS A 16 -17.18 1.41 12.00
C LYS A 16 -18.23 2.47 12.28
N LEU A 17 -18.19 3.62 11.58
CA LEU A 17 -19.17 4.70 11.72
C LEU A 17 -20.59 4.20 11.36
N VAL A 18 -20.73 3.49 10.27
CA VAL A 18 -22.00 2.89 9.84
C VAL A 18 -22.46 1.78 10.80
N GLY A 19 -21.52 1.00 11.36
CA GLY A 19 -21.83 -0.09 12.28
C GLY A 19 -22.19 0.36 13.72
N VAL A 20 -21.76 1.54 14.14
CA VAL A 20 -22.07 2.11 15.47
C VAL A 20 -23.38 2.89 15.46
N ASN A 21 -23.71 3.52 14.33
CA ASN A 21 -25.00 4.17 14.12
C ASN A 21 -26.08 3.11 13.82
N PRO A 22 -27.36 3.42 13.99
CA PRO A 22 -28.41 2.46 14.36
C PRO A 22 -28.22 1.09 13.75
N GLN A 23 -28.36 0.04 14.55
CA GLN A 23 -28.10 -1.36 14.15
C GLN A 23 -28.79 -1.78 12.86
N PHE A 24 -29.88 -1.10 12.49
CA PHE A 24 -30.63 -1.35 11.23
C PHE A 24 -29.85 -0.94 9.97
N LEU A 25 -28.81 -0.10 10.07
CA LEU A 25 -27.94 0.24 8.93
C LEU A 25 -26.85 -0.81 8.67
N LYS A 26 -26.63 -1.70 9.63
CA LYS A 26 -25.62 -2.74 9.50
C LYS A 26 -26.05 -3.75 8.43
N GLY A 27 -25.28 -3.81 7.35
CA GLY A 27 -25.55 -4.68 6.21
C GLY A 27 -26.52 -4.11 5.17
N ALA A 28 -26.96 -2.85 5.31
CA ALA A 28 -27.72 -2.18 4.27
C ALA A 28 -26.86 -2.01 3.01
N LYS A 29 -27.41 -2.37 1.85
CA LYS A 29 -26.73 -2.19 0.56
C LYS A 29 -26.48 -0.71 0.27
N GLY A 30 -25.36 -0.41 -0.37
CA GLY A 30 -24.99 0.95 -0.75
C GLY A 30 -24.33 1.76 0.37
N LEU A 31 -24.08 1.21 1.55
CA LEU A 31 -23.46 1.89 2.67
C LEU A 31 -21.99 1.53 2.91
N THR A 32 -21.42 0.60 2.14
CA THR A 32 -19.98 0.33 2.21
C THR A 32 -19.18 1.42 1.49
N LEU A 33 -17.92 1.62 1.85
CA LEU A 33 -17.04 2.53 1.11
C LEU A 33 -16.90 2.08 -0.35
N GLU A 34 -16.81 0.79 -0.60
CA GLU A 34 -16.79 0.23 -1.95
C GLU A 34 -18.04 0.63 -2.75
N ASP A 35 -19.23 0.48 -2.18
CA ASP A 35 -20.47 0.87 -2.85
C ASP A 35 -20.50 2.36 -3.19
N GLN A 36 -20.02 3.21 -2.27
CA GLN A 36 -19.92 4.65 -2.49
C GLN A 36 -18.92 4.96 -3.64
N CYS A 37 -17.74 4.35 -3.62
CA CYS A 37 -16.75 4.53 -4.70
C CYS A 37 -17.32 4.08 -6.04
N ARG A 38 -18.04 2.95 -6.09
CA ARG A 38 -18.68 2.47 -7.32
C ARG A 38 -19.79 3.39 -7.81
N ALA A 39 -20.61 3.93 -6.91
CA ALA A 39 -21.64 4.93 -7.24
C ALA A 39 -21.04 6.22 -7.83
N HIS A 40 -19.81 6.55 -7.44
CA HIS A 40 -19.05 7.69 -7.96
C HIS A 40 -18.10 7.35 -9.12
N GLY A 41 -18.28 6.23 -9.77
CA GLY A 41 -17.60 5.90 -11.02
C GLY A 41 -16.39 4.98 -10.92
N LEU A 42 -16.16 4.34 -9.77
CA LEU A 42 -15.14 3.29 -9.69
C LEU A 42 -15.51 2.15 -10.64
N SER A 43 -14.59 1.81 -11.54
CA SER A 43 -14.81 0.75 -12.53
C SER A 43 -15.19 -0.58 -11.88
N PRO A 44 -16.17 -1.33 -12.42
CA PRO A 44 -16.52 -2.66 -11.94
C PRO A 44 -15.36 -3.67 -12.04
N ASN A 45 -14.37 -3.40 -12.89
CA ASN A 45 -13.18 -4.25 -13.06
C ASN A 45 -12.14 -4.07 -11.94
N VAL A 46 -12.32 -3.09 -11.05
CA VAL A 46 -11.46 -2.94 -9.88
C VAL A 46 -11.89 -3.95 -8.82
N LYS A 47 -10.97 -4.80 -8.40
CA LYS A 47 -11.19 -5.72 -7.29
C LYS A 47 -11.04 -4.96 -5.98
N TRP A 48 -11.98 -5.16 -5.08
CA TRP A 48 -11.98 -4.57 -3.74
C TRP A 48 -11.67 -5.65 -2.71
N PHE A 49 -10.67 -5.40 -1.87
CA PHE A 49 -10.22 -6.34 -0.85
C PHE A 49 -10.30 -5.71 0.54
N ARG A 50 -11.02 -6.35 1.43
CA ARG A 50 -11.20 -5.91 2.82
C ARG A 50 -10.28 -6.71 3.75
N GLU A 51 -9.17 -6.11 4.15
CA GLU A 51 -8.18 -6.78 5.00
C GLU A 51 -8.73 -7.13 6.40
N ASP A 52 -9.67 -6.34 6.91
CA ASP A 52 -10.36 -6.58 8.19
C ASP A 52 -11.23 -7.84 8.20
N VAL A 53 -11.80 -8.19 7.05
CA VAL A 53 -12.68 -9.34 6.87
C VAL A 53 -11.91 -10.59 6.45
N GLU A 54 -11.03 -10.44 5.48
CA GLU A 54 -10.36 -11.58 4.84
C GLU A 54 -9.05 -11.99 5.52
N HIS A 55 -8.42 -11.10 6.30
CA HIS A 55 -7.20 -11.30 7.09
C HIS A 55 -5.97 -11.83 6.33
N LYS A 56 -6.02 -11.95 5.00
CA LYS A 56 -5.00 -12.66 4.21
C LYS A 56 -4.14 -11.80 3.32
N GLY A 57 -4.51 -10.59 2.99
CA GLY A 57 -3.84 -9.78 1.98
C GLY A 57 -4.05 -10.31 0.54
N VAL A 58 -3.53 -9.59 -0.44
CA VAL A 58 -3.63 -9.91 -1.86
C VAL A 58 -2.32 -10.50 -2.35
N LYS A 59 -2.37 -11.64 -3.02
CA LYS A 59 -1.18 -12.30 -3.58
C LYS A 59 -0.77 -11.63 -4.89
N CYS A 60 0.53 -11.32 -5.04
CA CYS A 60 1.14 -10.83 -6.26
C CYS A 60 2.49 -11.55 -6.46
N GLY A 61 2.53 -12.53 -7.34
CA GLY A 61 3.67 -13.43 -7.45
C GLY A 61 4.01 -14.10 -6.10
N PRO A 62 5.27 -14.06 -5.65
CA PRO A 62 5.67 -14.58 -4.35
C PRO A 62 5.38 -13.64 -3.18
N PHE A 63 4.89 -12.43 -3.45
CA PHE A 63 4.60 -11.43 -2.43
C PHE A 63 3.14 -11.46 -1.98
N MET A 64 2.94 -11.12 -0.70
CA MET A 64 1.65 -10.78 -0.14
C MET A 64 1.54 -9.25 0.01
N LEU A 65 0.48 -8.65 -0.52
CA LEU A 65 0.20 -7.22 -0.42
C LEU A 65 -0.80 -6.96 0.70
N ARG A 66 -0.49 -6.03 1.60
CA ARG A 66 -1.34 -5.68 2.74
C ARG A 66 -1.34 -4.18 2.98
N HIS A 67 -2.38 -3.67 3.64
CA HIS A 67 -2.32 -2.31 4.18
C HIS A 67 -1.32 -2.20 5.34
N GLY A 68 -1.28 -3.16 6.24
CA GLY A 68 -0.27 -3.23 7.30
C GLY A 68 -0.63 -2.56 8.62
N HIS A 69 -1.83 -2.00 8.79
CA HIS A 69 -2.25 -1.28 10.01
C HIS A 69 -2.39 -2.18 11.26
N LYS A 70 -2.54 -3.49 11.07
CA LYS A 70 -2.61 -4.46 12.18
C LYS A 70 -1.24 -4.84 12.75
N GLN A 71 -0.18 -4.20 12.28
CA GLN A 71 1.14 -4.37 12.86
C GLN A 71 1.28 -3.49 14.10
N SER A 72 1.50 -4.12 15.25
CA SER A 72 1.88 -3.37 16.42
C SER A 72 3.29 -2.81 16.26
N GLY A 73 3.44 -1.49 16.26
CA GLY A 73 4.74 -0.80 16.21
C GLY A 73 5.60 -0.93 17.49
N ARG A 74 5.26 -1.84 18.41
CA ARG A 74 5.86 -1.92 19.74
C ARG A 74 7.31 -2.41 19.80
N PHE A 75 7.80 -3.11 18.78
CA PHE A 75 9.18 -3.62 18.79
C PHE A 75 10.03 -2.90 17.74
N GLY A 76 10.94 -2.02 18.23
CA GLY A 76 11.92 -1.33 17.39
C GLY A 76 11.42 -0.12 16.64
N GLY A 77 10.17 0.30 16.83
CA GLY A 77 9.60 1.51 16.23
C GLY A 77 9.73 1.52 14.72
N ALA A 78 9.78 2.74 14.19
CA ALA A 78 9.87 3.01 12.76
C ALA A 78 11.18 2.58 12.10
N LYS A 79 12.24 2.32 12.86
CA LYS A 79 13.56 1.96 12.33
C LYS A 79 13.64 0.54 11.76
N HIS A 80 12.80 -0.38 12.23
CA HIS A 80 12.91 -1.81 11.93
C HIS A 80 11.61 -2.43 11.42
N LEU A 81 10.78 -1.66 10.69
CA LEU A 81 9.47 -2.12 10.22
C LEU A 81 9.57 -3.40 9.38
N SER A 82 10.42 -3.38 8.36
CA SER A 82 10.53 -4.48 7.40
C SER A 82 11.19 -5.73 8.01
N SER A 83 12.24 -5.59 8.83
CA SER A 83 12.86 -6.73 9.51
C SER A 83 11.92 -7.38 10.52
N ASN A 84 11.25 -6.57 11.35
CA ASN A 84 10.24 -7.05 12.30
C ASN A 84 9.08 -7.76 11.60
N ARG A 85 8.76 -7.33 10.39
CA ARG A 85 7.70 -7.97 9.62
C ARG A 85 8.10 -9.35 9.14
N LEU A 86 9.30 -9.54 8.61
CA LEU A 86 9.78 -10.86 8.19
C LEU A 86 9.80 -11.87 9.33
N ASP A 87 10.18 -11.43 10.52
CA ASP A 87 10.19 -12.31 11.70
C ASP A 87 8.77 -12.77 12.09
N LYS A 88 7.78 -11.87 11.94
CA LYS A 88 6.36 -12.18 12.23
C LYS A 88 5.70 -13.04 11.15
N THR A 89 6.09 -12.89 9.90
CA THR A 89 5.49 -13.63 8.76
C THR A 89 6.17 -14.96 8.48
N LEU A 90 7.07 -15.39 9.35
CA LEU A 90 7.82 -16.64 9.19
C LEU A 90 8.53 -16.76 7.82
N GLY A 91 9.04 -15.64 7.33
CA GLY A 91 9.76 -15.59 6.06
C GLY A 91 8.88 -15.45 4.81
N GLN A 92 7.60 -15.15 4.92
CA GLN A 92 6.76 -14.78 3.77
C GLN A 92 7.17 -13.40 3.23
N SER A 93 7.45 -13.32 1.93
CA SER A 93 7.69 -12.02 1.28
C SER A 93 6.43 -11.16 1.27
N GLU A 94 6.56 -9.88 1.60
CA GLU A 94 5.43 -8.99 1.79
C GLU A 94 5.72 -7.54 1.40
N VAL A 95 4.73 -6.86 0.82
CA VAL A 95 4.68 -5.40 0.70
C VAL A 95 3.53 -4.89 1.56
N PHE A 96 3.82 -3.93 2.42
CA PHE A 96 2.83 -3.35 3.32
C PHE A 96 2.95 -1.83 3.40
N GLY A 97 1.83 -1.15 3.52
CA GLY A 97 1.72 0.30 3.63
C GLY A 97 1.56 0.79 5.07
N HIS A 98 0.66 1.73 5.30
CA HIS A 98 0.24 2.31 6.56
C HIS A 98 1.27 3.24 7.22
N HIS A 99 2.53 2.86 7.25
CA HIS A 99 3.57 3.59 7.98
C HIS A 99 4.15 4.76 7.20
N HIS A 100 3.83 4.87 5.91
CA HIS A 100 4.32 5.90 4.98
C HIS A 100 5.85 5.99 4.91
N ARG A 101 6.56 4.91 5.20
CA ARG A 101 8.02 4.83 5.24
C ARG A 101 8.55 3.88 4.19
N ALA A 102 9.66 4.27 3.57
CA ALA A 102 10.36 3.45 2.60
C ALA A 102 11.42 2.59 3.29
N GLN A 103 11.17 1.30 3.41
CA GLN A 103 12.15 0.34 3.93
C GLN A 103 12.06 -0.97 3.15
N MET A 104 13.20 -1.56 2.89
CA MET A 104 13.29 -2.92 2.36
C MET A 104 14.29 -3.73 3.18
N PHE A 105 13.92 -4.93 3.54
CA PHE A 105 14.77 -5.85 4.26
C PHE A 105 14.68 -7.25 3.66
N CYS A 106 15.83 -7.88 3.45
CA CYS A 106 15.95 -9.21 2.90
C CYS A 106 16.56 -10.15 3.95
N LYS A 107 16.03 -11.36 4.04
CA LYS A 107 16.54 -12.40 4.92
C LYS A 107 16.60 -13.71 4.17
N THR A 108 17.75 -14.36 4.20
CA THR A 108 17.91 -15.71 3.63
C THR A 108 18.04 -16.73 4.75
N SER A 109 17.24 -17.77 4.71
CA SER A 109 17.27 -18.88 5.65
C SER A 109 17.04 -20.19 4.90
N TYR A 110 17.88 -21.18 5.12
CA TYR A 110 17.79 -22.49 4.46
C TYR A 110 17.66 -22.40 2.92
N GLY A 111 18.43 -21.50 2.30
CA GLY A 111 18.42 -21.30 0.84
C GLY A 111 17.21 -20.56 0.28
N GLN A 112 16.26 -20.15 1.12
CA GLN A 112 15.11 -19.35 0.72
C GLN A 112 15.30 -17.90 1.14
N THR A 113 15.10 -16.98 0.20
CA THR A 113 15.15 -15.54 0.46
C THR A 113 13.73 -14.98 0.55
N ALA A 114 13.45 -14.30 1.64
CA ALA A 114 12.23 -13.55 1.84
C ALA A 114 12.54 -12.05 1.95
N ILE A 115 11.62 -11.23 1.44
CA ILE A 115 11.79 -9.77 1.35
C ILE A 115 10.55 -9.09 1.93
N ALA A 116 10.74 -8.19 2.88
CA ALA A 116 9.69 -7.32 3.36
C ALA A 116 9.93 -5.87 2.92
N ILE A 117 8.90 -5.23 2.42
CA ILE A 117 8.94 -3.86 1.95
C ILE A 117 7.85 -3.05 2.66
N ALA A 118 8.28 -2.07 3.45
CA ALA A 118 7.39 -1.01 3.91
C ALA A 118 7.26 0.00 2.75
N ASN A 119 6.06 0.08 2.19
CA ASN A 119 5.77 0.92 1.05
C ASN A 119 5.51 2.36 1.50
N PRO A 120 6.17 3.36 0.92
CA PRO A 120 5.90 4.76 1.21
C PRO A 120 4.52 5.19 0.72
N ALA A 121 4.11 6.42 1.01
CA ALA A 121 2.84 6.97 0.55
C ALA A 121 2.98 7.58 -0.86
N MET A 122 1.94 7.48 -1.68
CA MET A 122 1.88 8.19 -2.96
C MET A 122 1.54 9.67 -2.80
N THR A 123 1.05 10.07 -1.62
CA THR A 123 0.68 11.45 -1.31
C THR A 123 1.90 12.25 -0.83
N GLY A 124 1.90 13.56 -1.10
CA GLY A 124 2.83 14.51 -0.49
C GLY A 124 2.60 14.67 1.02
N GLY A 125 3.27 15.65 1.63
CA GLY A 125 3.16 15.92 3.06
C GLY A 125 1.73 16.12 3.54
N HIS A 126 1.50 15.85 4.81
CA HIS A 126 0.19 16.02 5.46
C HIS A 126 0.27 17.14 6.48
N GLU A 127 -0.64 18.10 6.43
CA GLU A 127 -0.68 19.25 7.34
C GLU A 127 -0.80 18.85 8.81
N TYR A 128 -1.47 17.72 9.09
CA TYR A 128 -1.62 17.21 10.47
C TYR A 128 -0.38 16.53 11.04
N ALA A 129 0.67 16.34 10.25
CA ALA A 129 1.91 15.68 10.67
C ALA A 129 3.12 16.29 9.93
N PRO A 130 3.41 17.60 10.14
CA PRO A 130 4.46 18.31 9.40
C PRO A 130 5.87 17.76 9.64
N ASP A 131 6.12 17.21 10.84
CA ASP A 131 7.42 16.65 11.24
C ASP A 131 7.50 15.13 11.07
N ALA A 132 6.55 14.52 10.37
CA ALA A 132 6.57 13.08 10.16
C ALA A 132 7.71 12.69 9.23
N ASP A 133 8.49 11.69 9.64
CA ASP A 133 9.51 11.05 8.81
C ASP A 133 8.83 10.08 7.81
N TRP A 134 8.05 10.66 6.89
CA TRP A 134 7.35 9.96 5.82
C TRP A 134 8.01 10.22 4.48
N GLN A 135 8.01 9.19 3.63
CA GLN A 135 8.57 9.31 2.30
C GLN A 135 7.45 9.16 1.27
N GLN A 136 7.55 9.92 0.18
CA GLN A 136 6.72 9.76 -0.99
C GLN A 136 7.33 8.72 -1.93
N GLY A 137 6.50 7.81 -2.45
CA GLY A 137 7.00 6.79 -3.38
C GLY A 137 6.06 5.60 -3.51
N PHE A 138 6.58 4.54 -4.11
CA PHE A 138 5.82 3.30 -4.39
C PHE A 138 6.76 2.13 -4.64
N THR A 139 6.19 0.93 -4.69
CA THR A 139 6.93 -0.29 -5.03
C THR A 139 6.47 -0.82 -6.39
N VAL A 140 7.42 -1.21 -7.22
CA VAL A 140 7.17 -1.99 -8.45
C VAL A 140 7.61 -3.42 -8.19
N LEU A 141 6.76 -4.37 -8.55
CA LEU A 141 7.06 -5.80 -8.49
C LEU A 141 7.13 -6.34 -9.93
N GLU A 142 8.32 -6.66 -10.40
CA GLU A 142 8.50 -7.36 -11.67
C GLU A 142 8.39 -8.86 -11.45
N VAL A 143 7.20 -9.41 -11.71
CA VAL A 143 6.90 -10.83 -11.50
C VAL A 143 7.21 -11.61 -12.78
N PHE A 144 7.91 -12.73 -12.65
CA PHE A 144 8.35 -13.58 -13.76
C PHE A 144 8.49 -15.05 -13.35
N GLY A 145 8.97 -15.87 -14.26
CA GLY A 145 9.16 -17.31 -14.05
C GLY A 145 7.87 -18.11 -14.25
N LYS A 146 8.01 -19.44 -14.24
CA LYS A 146 6.88 -20.36 -14.43
C LYS A 146 5.90 -20.23 -13.25
N GLY A 147 4.65 -19.94 -13.55
CA GLY A 147 3.61 -19.73 -12.52
C GLY A 147 3.85 -18.51 -11.64
N GLU A 148 4.53 -17.48 -12.17
CA GLU A 148 4.79 -16.24 -11.44
C GLU A 148 5.50 -16.46 -10.10
N SER A 149 6.44 -17.41 -10.07
CA SER A 149 7.10 -17.84 -8.83
C SER A 149 8.28 -16.97 -8.40
N GLN A 150 8.72 -16.06 -9.27
CA GLN A 150 9.86 -15.18 -9.04
C GLN A 150 9.44 -13.71 -9.14
N CYS A 151 10.18 -12.85 -8.46
CA CYS A 151 9.90 -11.42 -8.49
C CYS A 151 11.17 -10.61 -8.16
N THR A 152 11.38 -9.54 -8.91
CA THR A 152 12.35 -8.50 -8.56
C THR A 152 11.58 -7.27 -8.04
N PRO A 153 11.69 -6.94 -6.77
CA PRO A 153 11.05 -5.77 -6.21
C PRO A 153 11.92 -4.52 -6.38
N HIS A 154 11.31 -3.40 -6.68
CA HIS A 154 11.94 -2.09 -6.78
C HIS A 154 11.20 -1.10 -5.87
N LEU A 155 11.85 -0.68 -4.80
CA LEU A 155 11.35 0.37 -3.91
C LEU A 155 11.79 1.72 -4.45
N ILE A 156 10.83 2.50 -4.94
CA ILE A 156 11.07 3.81 -5.55
C ILE A 156 10.66 4.89 -4.57
N VAL A 157 11.65 5.71 -4.17
CA VAL A 157 11.42 6.90 -3.35
C VAL A 157 11.48 8.11 -4.27
N MET A 158 10.44 8.94 -4.20
CA MET A 158 10.35 10.18 -4.97
C MET A 158 11.14 11.28 -4.27
N SER A 159 11.81 12.11 -5.05
CA SER A 159 12.46 13.34 -4.57
C SER A 159 11.73 14.52 -5.19
N GLU A 160 11.18 15.39 -4.35
CA GLU A 160 10.45 16.59 -4.79
C GLU A 160 9.39 16.33 -5.88
N GLY A 161 8.69 15.21 -5.78
CA GLY A 161 7.63 14.81 -6.73
C GLY A 161 8.15 14.21 -8.03
N ALA A 162 9.44 13.90 -8.13
CA ALA A 162 10.05 13.27 -9.30
C ALA A 162 10.74 11.95 -8.96
N PHE A 163 10.85 11.05 -9.93
CA PHE A 163 11.60 9.79 -9.84
C PHE A 163 12.13 9.36 -11.20
N ALA A 164 13.15 8.50 -11.20
CA ALA A 164 13.66 7.85 -12.40
C ALA A 164 13.30 6.38 -12.44
N TRP A 165 12.85 5.89 -13.59
CA TRP A 165 12.51 4.49 -13.81
C TRP A 165 12.73 4.10 -15.27
N GLY A 166 13.35 2.94 -15.52
CA GLY A 166 13.59 2.44 -16.87
C GLY A 166 14.36 3.41 -17.77
N GLY A 167 15.34 4.14 -17.21
CA GLY A 167 16.13 5.13 -17.93
C GLY A 167 15.38 6.43 -18.27
N LYS A 168 14.18 6.63 -17.73
CA LYS A 168 13.37 7.84 -17.92
C LYS A 168 13.14 8.56 -16.60
N VAL A 169 13.06 9.90 -16.66
CA VAL A 169 12.66 10.72 -15.52
C VAL A 169 11.18 11.06 -15.62
N TYR A 170 10.48 10.89 -14.53
CA TYR A 170 9.07 11.24 -14.36
C TYR A 170 8.99 12.37 -13.34
N ASP A 171 8.60 13.57 -13.79
CA ASP A 171 8.47 14.78 -12.98
C ASP A 171 6.99 15.20 -12.92
N GLY A 172 6.36 14.99 -11.77
CA GLY A 172 4.97 15.41 -11.53
C GLY A 172 4.78 16.92 -11.55
N ASN A 173 5.83 17.69 -11.25
CA ASN A 173 5.77 19.14 -11.27
C ASN A 173 5.68 19.71 -12.68
N TYR A 174 6.07 18.95 -13.70
CA TYR A 174 5.96 19.37 -15.10
C TYR A 174 4.52 19.71 -15.50
N ILE A 175 3.56 18.87 -15.07
CA ILE A 175 2.13 19.06 -15.36
C ILE A 175 1.58 20.34 -14.71
N LEU A 176 2.04 20.67 -13.51
CA LEU A 176 1.65 21.89 -12.81
C LEU A 176 2.19 23.13 -13.48
N LYS A 177 3.45 23.09 -13.93
CA LYS A 177 4.10 24.19 -14.67
C LYS A 177 3.42 24.44 -16.03
N GLU A 178 3.03 23.40 -16.76
CA GLU A 178 2.28 23.55 -18.02
C GLU A 178 0.89 24.16 -17.83
N LYS A 179 0.16 23.75 -16.78
CA LYS A 179 -1.15 24.33 -16.45
C LYS A 179 -1.04 25.80 -16.04
N ALA A 180 0.01 26.19 -15.33
CA ALA A 180 0.25 27.56 -14.94
C ALA A 180 0.62 28.47 -16.13
N ARG A 181 1.29 27.94 -17.18
CA ARG A 181 1.61 28.67 -18.40
C ARG A 181 0.43 28.87 -19.36
N LYS A 182 -0.63 28.06 -19.21
CA LYS A 182 -1.84 28.12 -20.05
C LYS A 182 -2.96 28.96 -19.43
N ARG A 183 -2.74 29.54 -18.24
CA ARG A 183 -3.59 30.53 -17.58
C ARG A 183 -2.97 31.93 -17.71
#